data_10c29272046901d9ac1d929cd572b893
#
_entry.id   10c29272046901d9ac1d929cd572b893
#
_cell.length_a   1.000
_cell.length_b   1.000
_cell.length_c   1.000
_cell.angle_alpha   90.00
_cell.angle_beta   90.00
_cell.angle_gamma   90.00
#
_symmetry.space_group_name_H-M   'P 1'
#
loop_
_entity.id
_entity.type
_entity.pdbx_description
1 polymer ?
#
loop_
_entity_poly.entity_id
_entity_poly.type
_entity_poly.pdbx_seq_one_letter_code
_entity_poly.pdbx_strand_id
1 'polypeptide(L)'
;MEVSGFCYEPISIPYEGTTLPGYFIQSDRTGKPRRTIIFNGGFDSTSSEGWFAIGAAALARGYNFLAFDGPGQGAAIRNQGLHFRHDWEKVLTPVVDYALSRAEINANGIVLFGWSMGGYLVARAATHEHRAAAIVLDDGVYDFGSAFRNPQPLFVRNLVERKYDTLPNMLFECLSSFSTGTRWALRNGKWTFGVKSAAELSRATSKYTLEGISHEIVTPCLIVDAENDHFLRGQPELLRRNLSCECELVSLMAEEGGDTHCHHGAFFRLHQVVFDFLESRLTSEKML
;
A
#
# COMPACT_ATOMS: atom_id res chain seq x y z
N MET A 1 9.72 -14.72 15.92
CA MET A 1 10.46 -13.48 16.15
C MET A 1 11.30 -13.48 17.44
N GLU A 2 10.97 -14.24 18.47
CA GLU A 2 11.88 -14.44 19.62
C GLU A 2 13.26 -14.97 19.20
N VAL A 3 13.32 -15.73 18.10
CA VAL A 3 14.57 -16.32 17.56
C VAL A 3 15.48 -15.26 16.92
N SER A 4 14.98 -14.10 16.52
CA SER A 4 15.76 -13.07 15.82
C SER A 4 16.45 -12.05 16.73
N GLY A 5 16.13 -12.04 18.03
CA GLY A 5 16.69 -11.09 19.01
C GLY A 5 16.17 -9.64 18.88
N PHE A 6 15.19 -9.38 18.00
CA PHE A 6 14.59 -8.07 17.84
C PHE A 6 13.55 -7.76 18.93
N CYS A 7 13.39 -6.48 19.25
CA CYS A 7 12.37 -5.96 20.16
C CYS A 7 11.03 -5.88 19.42
N TYR A 8 10.28 -6.97 19.43
CA TYR A 8 8.97 -7.10 18.77
C TYR A 8 7.85 -6.84 19.77
N GLU A 9 6.91 -5.99 19.38
CA GLU A 9 5.73 -5.63 20.16
C GLU A 9 4.47 -5.75 19.31
N PRO A 10 3.49 -6.64 19.64
CA PRO A 10 2.15 -6.58 19.08
C PRO A 10 1.49 -5.28 19.53
N ILE A 11 0.87 -4.56 18.60
CA ILE A 11 0.21 -3.29 18.87
C ILE A 11 -1.26 -3.33 18.46
N SER A 12 -2.05 -2.46 19.10
CA SER A 12 -3.46 -2.24 18.80
C SER A 12 -3.68 -0.73 18.67
N ILE A 13 -3.79 -0.25 17.44
CA ILE A 13 -3.92 1.17 17.12
C ILE A 13 -5.38 1.59 17.25
N PRO A 14 -5.74 2.60 18.05
CA PRO A 14 -7.13 3.07 18.18
C PRO A 14 -7.71 3.49 16.82
N TYR A 15 -8.92 3.02 16.51
CA TYR A 15 -9.56 3.27 15.22
C TYR A 15 -11.08 3.16 15.30
N GLU A 16 -11.83 4.24 15.07
CA GLU A 16 -13.30 4.29 14.93
C GLU A 16 -14.09 3.36 15.88
N GLY A 17 -13.79 3.40 17.19
CA GLY A 17 -14.44 2.58 18.21
C GLY A 17 -13.93 1.14 18.32
N THR A 18 -12.93 0.77 17.54
CA THR A 18 -12.19 -0.50 17.57
C THR A 18 -10.68 -0.24 17.52
N THR A 19 -9.88 -1.22 17.07
CA THR A 19 -8.43 -1.08 16.92
C THR A 19 -7.98 -1.71 15.60
N LEU A 20 -6.87 -1.19 15.04
CA LEU A 20 -6.14 -1.85 13.97
C LEU A 20 -4.99 -2.66 14.58
N PRO A 21 -4.95 -3.98 14.37
CA PRO A 21 -3.86 -4.82 14.85
C PRO A 21 -2.60 -4.59 14.03
N GLY A 22 -1.43 -4.71 14.68
CA GLY A 22 -0.16 -4.53 14.01
C GLY A 22 1.02 -4.96 14.84
N TYR A 23 2.20 -4.57 14.38
CA TYR A 23 3.47 -4.84 15.03
C TYR A 23 4.35 -3.61 15.00
N PHE A 24 5.03 -3.36 16.12
CA PHE A 24 6.11 -2.41 16.19
C PHE A 24 7.42 -3.13 16.54
N ILE A 25 8.49 -2.83 15.82
CA ILE A 25 9.79 -3.44 16.03
C ILE A 25 10.83 -2.32 16.08
N GLN A 26 11.54 -2.26 17.19
CA GLN A 26 12.61 -1.29 17.36
C GLN A 26 13.91 -1.80 16.72
N SER A 27 14.65 -0.91 16.09
CA SER A 27 15.95 -1.23 15.48
C SER A 27 17.03 -1.51 16.54
N ASP A 28 16.89 -0.91 17.73
CA ASP A 28 17.76 -1.14 18.87
C ASP A 28 16.99 -1.03 20.20
N ARG A 29 17.68 -1.28 21.31
CA ARG A 29 17.11 -1.22 22.68
C ARG A 29 17.52 0.04 23.45
N THR A 30 17.98 1.07 22.75
CA THR A 30 18.48 2.29 23.41
C THR A 30 17.36 3.21 23.88
N GLY A 31 16.12 3.02 23.41
CA GLY A 31 14.98 3.91 23.65
C GLY A 31 15.11 5.29 22.99
N LYS A 32 16.12 5.52 22.16
CA LYS A 32 16.30 6.77 21.43
C LYS A 32 15.31 6.85 20.26
N PRO A 33 14.74 8.03 19.97
CA PRO A 33 13.89 8.22 18.81
C PRO A 33 14.63 7.85 17.52
N ARG A 34 14.03 6.99 16.69
CA ARG A 34 14.56 6.55 15.40
C ARG A 34 13.59 6.90 14.29
N ARG A 35 14.13 7.11 13.08
CA ARG A 35 13.30 7.12 11.85
C ARG A 35 12.51 5.83 11.78
N THR A 36 11.29 5.89 11.28
CA THR A 36 10.37 4.75 11.32
C THR A 36 9.68 4.56 9.99
N ILE A 37 9.75 3.35 9.43
CA ILE A 37 8.96 2.97 8.27
C ILE A 37 7.63 2.40 8.75
N ILE A 38 6.53 2.98 8.28
CA ILE A 38 5.16 2.49 8.47
C ILE A 38 4.76 1.76 7.20
N PHE A 39 4.61 0.45 7.29
CA PHE A 39 4.22 -0.42 6.17
C PHE A 39 2.70 -0.52 6.06
N ASN A 40 2.19 -0.23 4.88
CA ASN A 40 0.79 -0.40 4.49
C ASN A 40 0.70 -1.39 3.32
N GLY A 41 0.18 -2.58 3.61
CA GLY A 41 0.02 -3.65 2.63
C GLY A 41 -1.05 -3.39 1.58
N GLY A 42 -1.17 -4.33 0.64
CA GLY A 42 -2.06 -4.27 -0.53
C GLY A 42 -3.38 -5.03 -0.40
N PHE A 43 -3.88 -5.49 -1.55
CA PHE A 43 -5.20 -6.09 -1.75
C PHE A 43 -5.47 -7.38 -0.95
N ASP A 44 -4.44 -8.20 -0.74
CA ASP A 44 -4.50 -9.45 0.01
C ASP A 44 -3.41 -9.57 1.08
N SER A 45 -2.70 -8.47 1.32
CA SER A 45 -1.58 -8.39 2.24
C SER A 45 -1.98 -8.59 3.70
N THR A 46 -0.96 -8.94 4.48
CA THR A 46 -1.00 -8.92 5.94
C THR A 46 0.18 -8.11 6.48
N SER A 47 0.07 -7.59 7.68
CA SER A 47 1.17 -6.88 8.36
C SER A 47 2.45 -7.73 8.46
N SER A 48 2.33 -9.06 8.53
CA SER A 48 3.48 -9.97 8.57
C SER A 48 4.30 -9.99 7.28
N GLU A 49 3.68 -9.73 6.12
CA GLU A 49 4.37 -9.62 4.83
C GLU A 49 5.38 -8.47 4.82
N GLY A 50 5.03 -7.36 5.47
CA GLY A 50 5.88 -6.19 5.57
C GLY A 50 7.26 -6.46 6.16
N TRP A 51 7.38 -7.47 7.02
CA TRP A 51 8.67 -7.91 7.53
C TRP A 51 9.62 -8.32 6.40
N PHE A 52 9.13 -9.10 5.45
CA PHE A 52 9.93 -9.61 4.33
C PHE A 52 10.11 -8.53 3.25
N ALA A 53 9.08 -7.73 3.00
CA ALA A 53 9.10 -6.69 1.99
C ALA A 53 10.16 -5.61 2.30
N ILE A 54 10.16 -5.07 3.52
CA ILE A 54 11.02 -3.93 3.88
C ILE A 54 11.48 -3.94 5.36
N GLY A 55 10.76 -4.58 6.26
CA GLY A 55 10.97 -4.47 7.71
C GLY A 55 12.36 -4.90 8.16
N ALA A 56 12.82 -6.07 7.73
CA ALA A 56 14.15 -6.57 8.07
C ALA A 56 15.27 -5.63 7.55
N ALA A 57 15.10 -5.08 6.34
CA ALA A 57 16.05 -4.14 5.75
C ALA A 57 16.04 -2.78 6.46
N ALA A 58 14.87 -2.33 6.95
CA ALA A 58 14.73 -1.13 7.76
C ALA A 58 15.50 -1.23 9.06
N LEU A 59 15.30 -2.33 9.81
CA LEU A 59 16.00 -2.53 11.08
C LEU A 59 17.52 -2.60 10.88
N ALA A 60 18.00 -3.29 9.84
CA ALA A 60 19.43 -3.38 9.53
C ALA A 60 20.07 -2.01 9.25
N ARG A 61 19.27 -0.99 8.92
CA ARG A 61 19.70 0.40 8.65
C ARG A 61 19.33 1.37 9.77
N GLY A 62 18.92 0.87 10.94
CA GLY A 62 18.63 1.68 12.11
C GLY A 62 17.27 2.38 12.09
N TYR A 63 16.36 2.02 11.20
CA TYR A 63 14.97 2.45 11.22
C TYR A 63 14.14 1.53 12.10
N ASN A 64 13.24 2.08 12.89
CA ASN A 64 12.15 1.28 13.46
C ASN A 64 11.17 0.87 12.36
N PHE A 65 10.40 -0.17 12.63
CA PHE A 65 9.40 -0.68 11.69
C PHE A 65 8.05 -0.84 12.38
N LEU A 66 7.01 -0.30 11.77
CA LEU A 66 5.62 -0.45 12.16
C LEU A 66 4.82 -1.02 10.98
N ALA A 67 4.14 -2.13 11.18
CA ALA A 67 3.22 -2.70 10.21
C ALA A 67 1.85 -2.88 10.85
N PHE A 68 0.78 -2.63 10.11
CA PHE A 68 -0.59 -2.78 10.60
C PHE A 68 -1.50 -3.45 9.55
N ASP A 69 -2.56 -4.07 10.03
CA ASP A 69 -3.65 -4.56 9.19
C ASP A 69 -4.78 -3.51 9.21
N GLY A 70 -4.97 -2.83 8.09
CA GLY A 70 -6.08 -1.90 7.91
C GLY A 70 -7.38 -2.59 7.51
N PRO A 71 -8.51 -1.85 7.38
CA PRO A 71 -9.75 -2.38 6.87
C PRO A 71 -9.57 -3.14 5.55
N GLY A 72 -10.08 -4.36 5.43
CA GLY A 72 -9.89 -5.24 4.28
C GLY A 72 -8.63 -6.12 4.35
N GLN A 73 -7.74 -5.91 5.32
CA GLN A 73 -6.45 -6.60 5.39
C GLN A 73 -6.34 -7.50 6.63
N GLY A 74 -5.51 -8.52 6.53
CA GLY A 74 -5.00 -9.35 7.62
C GLY A 74 -6.00 -9.70 8.72
N ALA A 75 -5.64 -9.35 9.96
CA ALA A 75 -6.46 -9.61 11.13
C ALA A 75 -7.68 -8.66 11.23
N ALA A 76 -7.61 -7.46 10.67
CA ALA A 76 -8.73 -6.51 10.71
C ALA A 76 -9.98 -7.05 9.99
N ILE A 77 -9.83 -7.62 8.79
CA ILE A 77 -10.97 -8.26 8.11
C ILE A 77 -11.37 -9.58 8.77
N ARG A 78 -10.40 -10.41 9.20
CA ARG A 78 -10.68 -11.75 9.75
C ARG A 78 -11.34 -11.73 11.11
N ASN A 79 -10.91 -10.84 11.99
CA ASN A 79 -11.35 -10.82 13.39
C ASN A 79 -12.45 -9.79 13.65
N GLN A 80 -12.51 -8.71 12.85
CA GLN A 80 -13.38 -7.57 13.11
C GLN A 80 -14.36 -7.30 11.96
N GLY A 81 -14.22 -7.95 10.81
CA GLY A 81 -15.08 -7.74 9.65
C GLY A 81 -14.94 -6.35 9.01
N LEU A 82 -13.83 -5.66 9.22
CA LEU A 82 -13.58 -4.35 8.62
C LEU A 82 -13.24 -4.52 7.13
N HIS A 83 -13.99 -3.84 6.27
CA HIS A 83 -13.82 -3.89 4.82
C HIS A 83 -13.05 -2.69 4.30
N PHE A 84 -12.43 -2.82 3.11
CA PHE A 84 -11.72 -1.72 2.45
C PHE A 84 -12.60 -0.48 2.29
N ARG A 85 -11.96 0.68 2.45
CA ARG A 85 -12.55 2.00 2.21
C ARG A 85 -11.64 2.85 1.31
N HIS A 86 -12.21 3.70 0.49
CA HIS A 86 -11.45 4.50 -0.48
C HIS A 86 -10.84 5.77 0.13
N ASP A 87 -11.41 6.30 1.22
CA ASP A 87 -10.95 7.45 1.99
C ASP A 87 -9.90 7.03 3.04
N TRP A 88 -8.75 6.55 2.54
CA TRP A 88 -7.71 5.91 3.37
C TRP A 88 -6.99 6.86 4.33
N GLU A 89 -7.08 8.15 4.14
CA GLU A 89 -6.66 9.16 5.10
C GLU A 89 -7.28 8.92 6.48
N LYS A 90 -8.53 8.46 6.55
CA LYS A 90 -9.20 8.12 7.80
C LYS A 90 -8.64 6.87 8.49
N VAL A 91 -7.88 6.06 7.77
CA VAL A 91 -7.19 4.89 8.30
C VAL A 91 -5.76 5.24 8.70
N LEU A 92 -5.03 5.93 7.82
CA LEU A 92 -3.61 6.15 8.00
C LEU A 92 -3.31 7.29 9.00
N THR A 93 -4.15 8.33 9.07
CA THR A 93 -3.98 9.41 10.07
C THR A 93 -3.98 8.88 11.50
N PRO A 94 -4.92 8.02 11.96
CA PRO A 94 -4.83 7.39 13.27
C PRO A 94 -3.57 6.54 13.49
N VAL A 95 -3.04 5.91 12.44
CA VAL A 95 -1.78 5.16 12.52
C VAL A 95 -0.59 6.10 12.73
N VAL A 96 -0.56 7.22 12.03
CA VAL A 96 0.46 8.26 12.20
C VAL A 96 0.33 8.91 13.59
N ASP A 97 -0.88 9.18 14.08
CA ASP A 97 -1.12 9.68 15.44
C ASP A 97 -0.56 8.72 16.48
N TYR A 98 -0.84 7.43 16.34
CA TYR A 98 -0.29 6.40 17.20
C TYR A 98 1.24 6.37 17.15
N ALA A 99 1.82 6.43 15.96
CA ALA A 99 3.28 6.45 15.80
C ALA A 99 3.89 7.67 16.49
N LEU A 100 3.31 8.86 16.33
CA LEU A 100 3.78 10.09 16.95
C LEU A 100 3.60 10.12 18.48
N SER A 101 2.74 9.29 19.05
CA SER A 101 2.57 9.16 20.50
C SER A 101 3.70 8.35 21.15
N ARG A 102 4.55 7.69 20.37
CA ARG A 102 5.62 6.83 20.87
C ARG A 102 6.94 7.57 21.00
N ALA A 103 7.57 7.47 22.16
CA ALA A 103 8.84 8.13 22.43
C ALA A 103 10.01 7.60 21.57
N GLU A 104 9.92 6.36 21.10
CA GLU A 104 10.94 5.71 20.28
C GLU A 104 10.91 6.12 18.81
N ILE A 105 9.91 6.91 18.41
CA ILE A 105 9.74 7.36 17.01
C ILE A 105 10.16 8.82 16.88
N ASN A 106 11.07 9.08 15.93
CA ASN A 106 11.41 10.45 15.54
C ASN A 106 10.24 11.04 14.71
N ALA A 107 9.60 12.07 15.25
CA ALA A 107 8.46 12.73 14.63
C ALA A 107 8.75 13.28 13.20
N ASN A 108 9.99 13.71 12.96
CA ASN A 108 10.43 14.24 11.65
C ASN A 108 11.01 13.14 10.74
N GLY A 109 10.88 11.87 11.10
CA GLY A 109 11.47 10.76 10.37
C GLY A 109 10.49 9.63 10.06
N ILE A 110 9.19 9.91 9.97
CA ILE A 110 8.18 8.93 9.58
C ILE A 110 8.20 8.80 8.05
N VAL A 111 8.33 7.56 7.58
CA VAL A 111 8.23 7.18 6.17
C VAL A 111 7.01 6.28 6.00
N LEU A 112 6.12 6.61 5.07
CA LEU A 112 4.99 5.76 4.71
C LEU A 112 5.38 4.89 3.52
N PHE A 113 5.26 3.59 3.67
CA PHE A 113 5.60 2.61 2.62
C PHE A 113 4.33 1.89 2.18
N GLY A 114 3.92 2.08 0.93
CA GLY A 114 2.77 1.43 0.31
C GLY A 114 3.19 0.29 -0.60
N TRP A 115 2.63 -0.90 -0.40
CA TRP A 115 2.95 -2.14 -1.08
C TRP A 115 1.78 -2.58 -1.98
N SER A 116 2.01 -2.76 -3.31
CA SER A 116 0.95 -3.14 -4.25
C SER A 116 -0.21 -2.13 -4.23
N MET A 117 -1.46 -2.56 -4.03
CA MET A 117 -2.58 -1.64 -3.78
C MET A 117 -2.29 -0.65 -2.64
N GLY A 118 -1.40 -0.99 -1.71
CA GLY A 118 -0.93 -0.08 -0.66
C GLY A 118 -0.29 1.18 -1.22
N GLY A 119 0.28 1.13 -2.42
CA GLY A 119 0.76 2.32 -3.14
C GLY A 119 -0.37 3.33 -3.42
N TYR A 120 -1.56 2.87 -3.82
CA TYR A 120 -2.74 3.73 -3.88
C TYR A 120 -3.15 4.21 -2.48
N LEU A 121 -3.24 3.30 -1.50
CA LEU A 121 -3.74 3.62 -0.17
C LEU A 121 -2.88 4.68 0.53
N VAL A 122 -1.56 4.56 0.46
CA VAL A 122 -0.62 5.56 0.99
C VAL A 122 -0.72 6.88 0.21
N ALA A 123 -0.73 6.84 -1.12
CA ALA A 123 -0.88 8.03 -1.94
C ALA A 123 -2.21 8.76 -1.66
N ARG A 124 -3.31 8.01 -1.51
CA ARG A 124 -4.61 8.56 -1.13
C ARG A 124 -4.55 9.23 0.24
N ALA A 125 -3.95 8.58 1.22
CA ALA A 125 -3.82 9.18 2.55
C ALA A 125 -2.94 10.43 2.53
N ALA A 126 -1.85 10.45 1.75
CA ALA A 126 -0.93 11.56 1.64
C ALA A 126 -1.54 12.83 1.00
N THR A 127 -2.73 12.76 0.41
CA THR A 127 -3.48 13.97 0.02
C THR A 127 -3.98 14.78 1.23
N HIS A 128 -4.01 14.20 2.42
CA HIS A 128 -4.51 14.83 3.66
C HIS A 128 -3.51 14.69 4.82
N GLU A 129 -2.72 13.62 4.85
CA GLU A 129 -1.72 13.34 5.88
C GLU A 129 -0.34 13.81 5.42
N HIS A 130 0.10 14.96 5.91
CA HIS A 130 1.32 15.63 5.45
C HIS A 130 2.48 15.53 6.47
N ARG A 131 2.34 14.77 7.55
CA ARG A 131 3.37 14.65 8.62
C ARG A 131 4.46 13.64 8.29
N ALA A 132 4.31 12.86 7.22
CA ALA A 132 5.39 11.99 6.78
C ALA A 132 6.53 12.78 6.14
N ALA A 133 7.77 12.41 6.44
CA ALA A 133 8.96 13.01 5.85
C ALA A 133 9.18 12.55 4.38
N ALA A 134 8.72 11.34 4.05
CA ALA A 134 8.75 10.78 2.71
C ALA A 134 7.66 9.71 2.54
N ILE A 135 7.24 9.48 1.30
CA ILE A 135 6.41 8.33 0.93
C ILE A 135 7.11 7.47 -0.11
N VAL A 136 6.98 6.16 0.01
CA VAL A 136 7.48 5.16 -0.94
C VAL A 136 6.29 4.36 -1.43
N LEU A 137 6.07 4.33 -2.73
CA LEU A 137 4.93 3.70 -3.38
C LEU A 137 5.41 2.55 -4.29
N ASP A 138 5.30 1.35 -3.82
CA ASP A 138 5.68 0.12 -4.50
C ASP A 138 4.45 -0.82 -4.63
N ASP A 139 3.74 -0.84 -5.72
CA ASP A 139 3.85 -0.06 -6.95
C ASP A 139 3.14 1.31 -6.78
N GLY A 140 3.52 2.31 -7.60
CA GLY A 140 2.79 3.57 -7.64
C GLY A 140 1.45 3.42 -8.37
N VAL A 141 0.32 3.56 -7.68
CA VAL A 141 -1.02 3.32 -8.24
C VAL A 141 -1.85 4.59 -8.27
N TYR A 142 -2.20 5.06 -9.47
CA TYR A 142 -3.07 6.22 -9.68
C TYR A 142 -4.56 5.86 -9.64
N ASP A 143 -4.95 4.76 -10.31
CA ASP A 143 -6.32 4.26 -10.40
C ASP A 143 -6.36 2.74 -10.25
N PHE A 144 -6.53 2.28 -9.02
CA PHE A 144 -6.64 0.84 -8.73
C PHE A 144 -7.86 0.20 -9.40
N GLY A 145 -8.97 0.94 -9.52
CA GLY A 145 -10.17 0.45 -10.19
C GLY A 145 -9.93 0.06 -11.65
N SER A 146 -8.91 0.64 -12.28
CA SER A 146 -8.55 0.32 -13.67
C SER A 146 -8.11 -1.13 -13.85
N ALA A 147 -7.45 -1.75 -12.85
CA ALA A 147 -7.08 -3.15 -12.88
C ALA A 147 -8.28 -4.09 -13.07
N PHE A 148 -9.43 -3.70 -12.51
CA PHE A 148 -10.69 -4.44 -12.67
C PHE A 148 -11.46 -4.03 -13.92
N ARG A 149 -11.44 -2.75 -14.31
CA ARG A 149 -12.20 -2.23 -15.46
C ARG A 149 -11.56 -2.54 -16.80
N ASN A 150 -10.24 -2.36 -16.93
CA ASN A 150 -9.57 -2.43 -18.22
C ASN A 150 -9.71 -3.79 -18.94
N PRO A 151 -9.69 -4.95 -18.24
CA PRO A 151 -9.93 -6.23 -18.88
C PRO A 151 -11.36 -6.43 -19.37
N GLN A 152 -12.32 -5.58 -18.96
CA GLN A 152 -13.73 -5.74 -19.30
C GLN A 152 -14.05 -5.12 -20.67
N PRO A 153 -14.83 -5.80 -21.54
CA PRO A 153 -15.37 -5.19 -22.75
C PRO A 153 -16.25 -3.97 -22.43
N LEU A 154 -16.24 -2.97 -23.30
CA LEU A 154 -16.94 -1.69 -23.08
C LEU A 154 -18.44 -1.88 -22.77
N PHE A 155 -19.10 -2.81 -23.46
CA PHE A 155 -20.52 -3.08 -23.19
C PHE A 155 -20.76 -3.63 -21.77
N VAL A 156 -19.84 -4.44 -21.23
CA VAL A 156 -19.92 -4.95 -19.83
C VAL A 156 -19.78 -3.80 -18.86
N ARG A 157 -18.81 -2.89 -19.08
CA ARG A 157 -18.62 -1.70 -18.24
C ARG A 157 -19.90 -0.85 -18.21
N ASN A 158 -20.48 -0.58 -19.37
CA ASN A 158 -21.73 0.19 -19.49
C ASN A 158 -22.90 -0.47 -18.75
N LEU A 159 -23.00 -1.80 -18.76
CA LEU A 159 -24.03 -2.52 -18.01
C LEU A 159 -23.79 -2.39 -16.49
N VAL A 160 -22.54 -2.56 -16.04
CA VAL A 160 -22.17 -2.40 -14.62
C VAL A 160 -22.47 -0.99 -14.11
N GLU A 161 -22.13 0.05 -14.88
CA GLU A 161 -22.41 1.45 -14.54
C GLU A 161 -23.92 1.73 -14.45
N ARG A 162 -24.71 1.16 -15.36
CA ARG A 162 -26.17 1.28 -15.37
C ARG A 162 -26.88 0.35 -14.39
N LYS A 163 -26.13 -0.43 -13.58
CA LYS A 163 -26.64 -1.41 -12.62
C LYS A 163 -27.46 -2.56 -13.24
N TYR A 164 -27.19 -2.90 -14.49
CA TYR A 164 -27.72 -4.12 -15.13
C TYR A 164 -26.80 -5.30 -14.84
N ASP A 165 -26.82 -5.81 -13.61
CA ASP A 165 -25.79 -6.67 -13.04
C ASP A 165 -25.86 -8.14 -13.48
N THR A 166 -27.02 -8.62 -13.96
CA THR A 166 -27.25 -10.05 -14.24
C THR A 166 -26.24 -10.59 -15.25
N LEU A 167 -26.16 -9.97 -16.44
CA LEU A 167 -25.26 -10.44 -17.50
C LEU A 167 -23.78 -10.27 -17.14
N PRO A 168 -23.31 -9.13 -16.61
CA PRO A 168 -21.94 -9.01 -16.09
C PRO A 168 -21.58 -10.09 -15.08
N ASN A 169 -22.43 -10.34 -14.09
CA ASN A 169 -22.14 -11.34 -13.07
C ASN A 169 -22.04 -12.76 -13.65
N MET A 170 -22.92 -13.13 -14.60
CA MET A 170 -22.83 -14.43 -15.30
C MET A 170 -21.50 -14.57 -16.07
N LEU A 171 -21.07 -13.51 -16.76
CA LEU A 171 -19.82 -13.51 -17.50
C LEU A 171 -18.61 -13.67 -16.58
N PHE A 172 -18.58 -12.93 -15.46
CA PHE A 172 -17.50 -13.02 -14.47
C PHE A 172 -17.44 -14.39 -13.80
N GLU A 173 -18.57 -14.97 -13.42
CA GLU A 173 -18.61 -16.33 -12.86
C GLU A 173 -18.14 -17.37 -13.87
N CYS A 174 -18.53 -17.25 -15.14
CA CYS A 174 -18.04 -18.10 -16.23
C CYS A 174 -16.51 -17.98 -16.36
N LEU A 175 -15.96 -16.75 -16.47
CA LEU A 175 -14.51 -16.53 -16.58
C LEU A 175 -13.76 -17.08 -15.35
N SER A 176 -14.32 -16.95 -14.15
CA SER A 176 -13.73 -17.46 -12.92
C SER A 176 -13.59 -18.99 -12.90
N SER A 177 -14.40 -19.69 -13.69
CA SER A 177 -14.34 -21.14 -13.81
C SER A 177 -13.12 -21.60 -14.62
N PHE A 178 -12.62 -20.76 -15.53
CA PHE A 178 -11.49 -21.07 -16.41
C PHE A 178 -10.17 -20.43 -16.00
N SER A 179 -10.21 -19.41 -15.12
CA SER A 179 -9.01 -18.67 -14.70
C SER A 179 -8.89 -18.65 -13.16
N THR A 180 -7.81 -19.25 -12.64
CA THR A 180 -7.50 -19.24 -11.21
C THR A 180 -7.26 -17.82 -10.69
N GLY A 181 -6.54 -16.98 -11.45
CA GLY A 181 -6.30 -15.56 -11.10
C GLY A 181 -7.60 -14.76 -11.02
N THR A 182 -8.48 -14.89 -12.02
CA THR A 182 -9.80 -14.22 -12.01
C THR A 182 -10.65 -14.70 -10.82
N ARG A 183 -10.65 -15.99 -10.55
CA ARG A 183 -11.37 -16.57 -9.41
C ARG A 183 -10.87 -16.03 -8.08
N TRP A 184 -9.56 -15.98 -7.92
CA TRP A 184 -8.93 -15.40 -6.73
C TRP A 184 -9.30 -13.91 -6.59
N ALA A 185 -9.11 -13.10 -7.62
CA ALA A 185 -9.39 -11.67 -7.59
C ALA A 185 -10.86 -11.38 -7.23
N LEU A 186 -11.81 -12.12 -7.82
CA LEU A 186 -13.24 -11.95 -7.53
C LEU A 186 -13.61 -12.42 -6.12
N ARG A 187 -13.08 -13.56 -5.64
CA ARG A 187 -13.39 -14.06 -4.30
C ARG A 187 -12.79 -13.19 -3.22
N ASN A 188 -11.49 -12.89 -3.33
CA ASN A 188 -10.81 -12.00 -2.39
C ASN A 188 -11.45 -10.61 -2.40
N GLY A 189 -11.67 -10.04 -3.58
CA GLY A 189 -12.28 -8.72 -3.70
C GLY A 189 -13.70 -8.64 -3.10
N LYS A 190 -14.58 -9.61 -3.41
CA LYS A 190 -15.92 -9.63 -2.80
C LYS A 190 -15.85 -9.66 -1.27
N TRP A 191 -14.96 -10.46 -0.72
CA TRP A 191 -14.78 -10.57 0.72
C TRP A 191 -14.19 -9.31 1.33
N THR A 192 -13.07 -8.82 0.81
CA THR A 192 -12.34 -7.70 1.42
C THR A 192 -13.03 -6.35 1.23
N PHE A 193 -13.81 -6.17 0.14
CA PHE A 193 -14.63 -4.97 -0.07
C PHE A 193 -16.06 -5.08 0.51
N GLY A 194 -16.44 -6.23 1.07
CA GLY A 194 -17.76 -6.42 1.66
C GLY A 194 -18.91 -6.38 0.67
N VAL A 195 -18.69 -6.81 -0.58
CA VAL A 195 -19.67 -6.79 -1.66
C VAL A 195 -20.08 -8.20 -2.08
N LYS A 196 -21.28 -8.34 -2.66
CA LYS A 196 -21.88 -9.65 -2.94
C LYS A 196 -21.62 -10.16 -4.34
N SER A 197 -21.33 -9.27 -5.30
CA SER A 197 -21.23 -9.64 -6.71
C SER A 197 -20.02 -9.00 -7.39
N ALA A 198 -19.64 -9.55 -8.56
CA ALA A 198 -18.55 -9.01 -9.37
C ALA A 198 -18.86 -7.61 -9.91
N ALA A 199 -20.10 -7.34 -10.27
CA ALA A 199 -20.54 -6.02 -10.71
C ALA A 199 -20.47 -4.98 -9.57
N GLU A 200 -20.86 -5.37 -8.34
CA GLU A 200 -20.69 -4.53 -7.16
C GLU A 200 -19.19 -4.27 -6.87
N LEU A 201 -18.34 -5.30 -6.98
CA LEU A 201 -16.90 -5.15 -6.81
C LEU A 201 -16.31 -4.15 -7.81
N SER A 202 -16.68 -4.25 -9.09
CA SER A 202 -16.23 -3.33 -10.13
C SER A 202 -16.61 -1.87 -9.81
N ARG A 203 -17.82 -1.63 -9.31
CA ARG A 203 -18.24 -0.30 -8.85
C ARG A 203 -17.53 0.15 -7.56
N ALA A 204 -17.31 -0.76 -6.62
CA ALA A 204 -16.61 -0.43 -5.37
C ALA A 204 -15.17 -0.01 -5.65
N THR A 205 -14.45 -0.77 -6.48
CA THR A 205 -13.06 -0.48 -6.83
C THR A 205 -12.92 0.79 -7.68
N SER A 206 -13.92 1.19 -8.46
CA SER A 206 -13.87 2.43 -9.26
C SER A 206 -13.76 3.72 -8.44
N LYS A 207 -14.00 3.65 -7.13
CA LYS A 207 -13.81 4.78 -6.20
C LYS A 207 -12.33 4.96 -5.78
N TYR A 208 -11.48 3.98 -6.09
CA TYR A 208 -10.07 3.99 -5.69
C TYR A 208 -9.24 4.62 -6.81
N THR A 209 -9.38 5.93 -6.96
CA THR A 209 -8.66 6.76 -7.93
C THR A 209 -8.14 8.03 -7.27
N LEU A 210 -6.99 8.52 -7.72
CA LEU A 210 -6.40 9.79 -7.33
C LEU A 210 -6.78 10.92 -8.30
N GLU A 211 -7.69 10.64 -9.24
CA GLU A 211 -8.16 11.64 -10.21
C GLU A 211 -8.72 12.88 -9.48
N GLY A 212 -8.22 14.04 -9.84
CA GLY A 212 -8.63 15.32 -9.29
C GLY A 212 -8.04 15.68 -7.92
N ILE A 213 -7.32 14.77 -7.25
CA ILE A 213 -6.78 14.98 -5.89
C ILE A 213 -5.27 14.72 -5.76
N SER A 214 -4.63 14.11 -6.74
CA SER A 214 -3.20 13.77 -6.68
C SER A 214 -2.29 14.98 -6.46
N HIS A 215 -2.71 16.17 -6.88
CA HIS A 215 -1.98 17.42 -6.70
C HIS A 215 -1.91 17.90 -5.23
N GLU A 216 -2.73 17.34 -4.35
CA GLU A 216 -2.71 17.62 -2.90
C GLU A 216 -1.58 16.89 -2.17
N ILE A 217 -0.93 15.93 -2.83
CA ILE A 217 0.25 15.25 -2.28
C ILE A 217 1.43 16.20 -2.34
N VAL A 218 1.93 16.60 -1.18
CA VAL A 218 3.08 17.53 -1.05
C VAL A 218 4.35 16.84 -0.53
N THR A 219 4.21 15.65 0.04
CA THR A 219 5.31 14.87 0.62
C THR A 219 6.22 14.33 -0.49
N PRO A 220 7.57 14.44 -0.34
CA PRO A 220 8.51 13.83 -1.28
C PRO A 220 8.21 12.34 -1.51
N CYS A 221 8.20 11.92 -2.78
CA CYS A 221 7.69 10.63 -3.20
C CYS A 221 8.73 9.83 -3.99
N LEU A 222 8.94 8.57 -3.61
CA LEU A 222 9.55 7.57 -4.47
C LEU A 222 8.44 6.66 -5.02
N ILE A 223 8.41 6.51 -6.32
CA ILE A 223 7.58 5.51 -7.01
C ILE A 223 8.52 4.42 -7.54
N VAL A 224 8.25 3.16 -7.20
CA VAL A 224 8.96 2.02 -7.79
C VAL A 224 8.02 1.30 -8.74
N ASP A 225 8.50 1.03 -9.96
CA ASP A 225 7.76 0.44 -11.07
C ASP A 225 8.40 -0.88 -11.47
N ALA A 226 7.62 -1.87 -11.82
CA ALA A 226 8.08 -3.15 -12.33
C ALA A 226 7.78 -3.27 -13.83
N GLU A 227 8.81 -3.46 -14.67
CA GLU A 227 8.71 -3.47 -16.13
C GLU A 227 7.59 -4.39 -16.65
N ASN A 228 7.46 -5.57 -16.06
CA ASN A 228 6.52 -6.61 -16.47
C ASN A 228 5.38 -6.84 -15.47
N ASP A 229 5.03 -5.80 -14.69
CA ASP A 229 3.86 -5.92 -13.79
C ASP A 229 2.59 -6.28 -14.58
N HIS A 230 1.98 -7.37 -14.20
CA HIS A 230 0.78 -7.88 -14.87
C HIS A 230 -0.54 -7.38 -14.25
N PHE A 231 -0.48 -6.70 -13.07
CA PHE A 231 -1.66 -6.14 -12.40
C PHE A 231 -1.81 -4.64 -12.61
N LEU A 232 -0.71 -3.89 -12.50
CA LEU A 232 -0.72 -2.44 -12.33
C LEU A 232 0.09 -1.71 -13.40
N ARG A 233 0.37 -2.38 -14.51
CA ARG A 233 1.18 -1.84 -15.62
C ARG A 233 0.72 -0.43 -16.05
N GLY A 234 1.68 0.49 -16.10
CA GLY A 234 1.48 1.89 -16.50
C GLY A 234 0.87 2.79 -15.43
N GLN A 235 0.46 2.26 -14.28
CA GLN A 235 -0.03 3.06 -13.16
C GLN A 235 1.06 3.93 -12.54
N PRO A 236 2.31 3.45 -12.32
CA PRO A 236 3.40 4.25 -11.77
C PRO A 236 3.71 5.50 -12.60
N GLU A 237 3.82 5.37 -13.91
CA GLU A 237 4.07 6.52 -14.79
C GLU A 237 2.86 7.47 -14.85
N LEU A 238 1.62 6.93 -14.80
CA LEU A 238 0.42 7.75 -14.74
C LEU A 238 0.37 8.55 -13.44
N LEU A 239 0.72 7.94 -12.30
CA LEU A 239 0.82 8.63 -11.02
C LEU A 239 1.88 9.73 -11.07
N ARG A 240 3.10 9.42 -11.52
CA ARG A 240 4.20 10.39 -11.63
C ARG A 240 3.79 11.66 -12.41
N ARG A 241 3.09 11.49 -13.53
CA ARG A 241 2.64 12.61 -14.38
C ARG A 241 1.61 13.51 -13.71
N ASN A 242 0.89 13.01 -12.73
CA ASN A 242 -0.18 13.73 -12.04
C ASN A 242 0.22 14.23 -10.64
N LEU A 243 1.46 13.96 -10.19
CA LEU A 243 1.99 14.51 -8.94
C LEU A 243 2.57 15.91 -9.16
N SER A 244 2.38 16.79 -8.17
CA SER A 244 2.97 18.14 -8.13
C SER A 244 4.17 18.21 -7.17
N CYS A 245 4.30 17.25 -6.25
CA CYS A 245 5.42 17.17 -5.31
C CYS A 245 6.71 16.70 -6.00
N GLU A 246 7.81 16.81 -5.28
CA GLU A 246 9.07 16.20 -5.69
C GLU A 246 8.91 14.68 -5.75
N CYS A 247 9.13 14.10 -6.93
CA CYS A 247 8.86 12.70 -7.19
C CYS A 247 9.98 12.08 -8.02
N GLU A 248 10.51 10.96 -7.53
CA GLU A 248 11.42 10.09 -8.27
C GLU A 248 10.67 8.82 -8.70
N LEU A 249 10.82 8.43 -9.97
CA LEU A 249 10.31 7.17 -10.52
C LEU A 249 11.49 6.28 -10.89
N VAL A 250 11.55 5.09 -10.32
CA VAL A 250 12.57 4.07 -10.63
C VAL A 250 11.87 2.82 -11.12
N SER A 251 12.17 2.40 -12.36
CA SER A 251 11.67 1.14 -12.92
C SER A 251 12.74 0.05 -12.75
N LEU A 252 12.37 -1.06 -12.11
CA LEU A 252 13.22 -2.24 -12.01
C LEU A 252 12.97 -3.16 -13.21
N MET A 253 14.06 -3.50 -13.90
CA MET A 253 14.03 -4.18 -15.18
C MET A 253 14.22 -5.68 -15.03
N ALA A 254 13.87 -6.45 -16.07
CA ALA A 254 14.06 -7.90 -16.11
C ALA A 254 15.54 -8.30 -15.93
N GLU A 255 16.45 -7.49 -16.43
CA GLU A 255 17.90 -7.72 -16.29
C GLU A 255 18.37 -7.66 -14.83
N GLU A 256 17.65 -6.91 -13.98
CA GLU A 256 17.89 -6.81 -12.54
C GLU A 256 17.11 -7.86 -11.73
N GLY A 257 16.21 -8.62 -12.37
CA GLY A 257 15.31 -9.61 -11.76
C GLY A 257 14.17 -8.99 -10.95
N GLY A 258 13.93 -7.67 -11.07
CA GLY A 258 12.93 -6.92 -10.31
C GLY A 258 11.69 -6.53 -11.12
N ASP A 259 11.48 -7.11 -12.28
CA ASP A 259 10.49 -6.75 -13.27
C ASP A 259 9.06 -7.22 -12.95
N THR A 260 8.89 -8.08 -11.96
CA THR A 260 7.58 -8.61 -11.57
C THR A 260 6.93 -7.79 -10.47
N HIS A 261 5.60 -7.91 -10.33
CA HIS A 261 4.79 -7.22 -9.32
C HIS A 261 5.44 -7.22 -7.94
N CYS A 262 5.58 -6.06 -7.32
CA CYS A 262 6.25 -5.84 -6.04
C CYS A 262 7.69 -6.41 -5.99
N HIS A 263 8.36 -6.51 -7.13
CA HIS A 263 9.77 -6.90 -7.24
C HIS A 263 10.13 -8.22 -6.58
N HIS A 264 9.18 -9.16 -6.55
CA HIS A 264 9.42 -10.50 -6.03
C HIS A 264 10.60 -11.17 -6.75
N GLY A 265 11.62 -11.54 -5.98
CA GLY A 265 12.89 -12.08 -6.51
C GLY A 265 14.06 -11.10 -6.44
N ALA A 266 13.83 -9.78 -6.33
CA ALA A 266 14.89 -8.76 -6.32
C ALA A 266 14.78 -7.80 -5.11
N PHE A 267 14.37 -8.25 -3.93
CA PHE A 267 14.20 -7.39 -2.75
C PHE A 267 15.45 -6.61 -2.37
N PHE A 268 16.65 -7.17 -2.56
CA PHE A 268 17.88 -6.42 -2.29
C PHE A 268 18.01 -5.17 -3.17
N ARG A 269 17.61 -5.27 -4.45
CA ARG A 269 17.61 -4.13 -5.37
C ARG A 269 16.54 -3.11 -4.99
N LEU A 270 15.34 -3.56 -4.67
CA LEU A 270 14.28 -2.70 -4.11
C LEU A 270 14.77 -1.96 -2.86
N HIS A 271 15.35 -2.69 -1.91
CA HIS A 271 15.88 -2.08 -0.69
C HIS A 271 16.96 -1.03 -0.99
N GLN A 272 17.86 -1.29 -1.91
CA GLN A 272 18.87 -0.32 -2.33
C GLN A 272 18.20 0.97 -2.82
N VAL A 273 17.30 0.88 -3.80
CA VAL A 273 16.57 2.04 -4.35
C VAL A 273 15.85 2.83 -3.27
N VAL A 274 15.10 2.13 -2.40
CA VAL A 274 14.34 2.78 -1.31
C VAL A 274 15.27 3.52 -0.35
N PHE A 275 16.34 2.88 0.12
CA PHE A 275 17.18 3.50 1.15
C PHE A 275 18.12 4.55 0.57
N ASP A 276 18.58 4.44 -0.69
CA ASP A 276 19.32 5.50 -1.38
C ASP A 276 18.46 6.78 -1.49
N PHE A 277 17.19 6.63 -1.87
CA PHE A 277 16.23 7.75 -1.87
C PHE A 277 16.06 8.34 -0.47
N LEU A 278 15.79 7.52 0.56
CA LEU A 278 15.57 8.00 1.91
C LEU A 278 16.80 8.69 2.51
N GLU A 279 18.00 8.20 2.23
CA GLU A 279 19.25 8.83 2.67
C GLU A 279 19.45 10.18 2.01
N SER A 280 19.19 10.28 0.70
CA SER A 280 19.31 11.55 -0.03
C SER A 280 18.37 12.63 0.50
N ARG A 281 17.16 12.26 0.96
CA ARG A 281 16.12 13.19 1.40
C ARG A 281 16.23 13.53 2.90
N LEU A 282 16.39 12.51 3.73
CA LEU A 282 16.30 12.68 5.18
C LEU A 282 17.64 13.09 5.83
N THR A 283 18.74 13.07 5.08
CA THR A 283 20.06 13.49 5.61
C THR A 283 20.34 14.98 5.33
N SER A 284 19.71 15.56 4.32
CA SER A 284 19.89 16.98 3.94
C SER A 284 19.39 17.97 5.00
N GLU A 285 18.48 17.56 5.91
CA GLU A 285 17.99 18.41 7.01
C GLU A 285 19.01 18.65 8.14
N LYS A 286 20.19 18.01 8.13
CA LYS A 286 21.25 18.24 9.14
C LYS A 286 22.23 19.38 8.78
N MET A 287 22.05 20.06 7.65
CA MET A 287 22.96 21.14 7.21
C MET A 287 22.31 22.53 7.15
N LEU A 288 21.16 22.72 7.76
CA LEU A 288 20.55 24.01 8.04
C LEU A 288 20.30 24.20 9.55
#